data_40ed2829e012ef4fd971810a03b8fc2a
#
_entry.id   40ed2829e012ef4fd971810a03b8fc2a
#
_cell.length_a   1.000
_cell.length_b   1.000
_cell.length_c   1.000
_cell.angle_alpha   90.00
_cell.angle_beta   90.00
_cell.angle_gamma   90.00
#
_symmetry.space_group_name_H-M   'P 1'
#
loop_
_entity.id
_entity.type
_entity.pdbx_description
1 polymer ?
#
loop_
_entity_poly.entity_id
_entity_poly.type
_entity_poly.pdbx_seq_one_letter_code
_entity_poly.pdbx_strand_id
1 'polypeptide(L)'
;RFSPNAPFKLVAHDIGIWATYPMLAQHQKDVSQVAYLEAVIPDSRIYGFPAYTPQGESTAWHFSFFSADGALPETLISGNEKVFFSHFIKKHAEKPEAFTEKMLDLYAKSYSKPHTLHAAFEYYRALPASVQQNEALLTKGKLNMPLLAVSGSGRGGLGQTQIDQMNEYATHVQGHVLNGCGHWLMEECPSLVKPLVVDFLNGKK
;
A
#
# COMPACT_ATOMS: atom_id res chain seq x y z
N ARG A 1 23.04 -1.30 -5.74
CA ARG A 1 23.95 -2.07 -4.87
C ARG A 1 23.63 -1.67 -3.44
N PHE A 2 23.18 -2.61 -2.62
CA PHE A 2 23.06 -2.38 -1.19
C PHE A 2 24.46 -2.37 -0.57
N SER A 3 24.72 -1.47 0.37
CA SER A 3 25.94 -1.51 1.17
C SER A 3 25.86 -2.74 2.09
N PRO A 4 26.77 -3.70 1.98
CA PRO A 4 26.68 -4.92 2.81
C PRO A 4 26.92 -4.66 4.31
N ASN A 5 27.31 -3.45 4.69
CA ASN A 5 27.75 -3.11 6.04
C ASN A 5 26.97 -1.97 6.71
N ALA A 6 25.88 -1.48 6.11
CA ALA A 6 25.05 -0.44 6.72
C ALA A 6 23.56 -0.74 6.53
N PRO A 7 22.74 -0.55 7.58
CA PRO A 7 21.29 -0.69 7.47
C PRO A 7 20.72 0.26 6.41
N PHE A 8 19.78 -0.22 5.63
CA PHE A 8 19.11 0.59 4.61
C PHE A 8 17.87 1.30 5.17
N LYS A 9 17.38 2.27 4.43
CA LYS A 9 16.11 2.96 4.68
C LYS A 9 15.09 2.47 3.68
N LEU A 10 13.84 2.28 4.11
CA LEU A 10 12.79 1.71 3.29
C LEU A 10 11.62 2.68 3.18
N VAL A 11 11.08 2.82 1.99
CA VAL A 11 9.79 3.48 1.73
C VAL A 11 8.91 2.48 1.00
N ALA A 12 7.70 2.27 1.49
CA ALA A 12 6.72 1.39 0.86
C ALA A 12 5.34 2.06 0.81
N HIS A 13 4.62 1.79 -0.26
CA HIS A 13 3.26 2.23 -0.48
C HIS A 13 2.39 1.03 -0.84
N ASP A 14 1.15 1.02 -0.35
CA ASP A 14 0.13 0.03 -0.66
C ASP A 14 0.63 -1.41 -0.44
N ILE A 15 0.49 -2.32 -1.40
CA ILE A 15 0.95 -3.73 -1.31
C ILE A 15 2.46 -3.85 -1.04
N GLY A 16 3.24 -2.79 -1.26
CA GLY A 16 4.62 -2.73 -0.83
C GLY A 16 4.78 -2.88 0.70
N ILE A 17 3.80 -2.43 1.49
CA ILE A 17 3.76 -2.65 2.94
C ILE A 17 3.53 -4.14 3.25
N TRP A 18 2.64 -4.80 2.50
CA TRP A 18 2.37 -6.23 2.67
C TRP A 18 3.60 -7.09 2.46
N ALA A 19 4.39 -6.75 1.43
CA ALA A 19 5.63 -7.46 1.11
C ALA A 19 6.75 -7.17 2.13
N THR A 20 6.80 -5.96 2.68
CA THR A 20 7.94 -5.50 3.48
C THR A 20 7.76 -5.71 4.97
N TYR A 21 6.54 -5.74 5.51
CA TYR A 21 6.35 -5.98 6.94
C TYR A 21 6.97 -7.31 7.43
N PRO A 22 6.68 -8.47 6.81
CA PRO A 22 7.29 -9.72 7.25
C PRO A 22 8.82 -9.74 7.09
N MET A 23 9.36 -9.04 6.10
CA MET A 23 10.80 -8.85 5.95
C MET A 23 11.36 -8.02 7.11
N LEU A 24 10.74 -6.88 7.44
CA LEU A 24 11.17 -6.02 8.54
C LEU A 24 11.12 -6.75 9.89
N ALA A 25 10.04 -7.48 10.16
CA ALA A 25 9.87 -8.22 11.42
C ALA A 25 10.96 -9.28 11.63
N GLN A 26 11.46 -9.88 10.55
CA GLN A 26 12.49 -10.92 10.60
C GLN A 26 13.91 -10.36 10.49
N HIS A 27 14.11 -9.18 9.91
CA HIS A 27 15.41 -8.59 9.59
C HIS A 27 15.56 -7.16 10.13
N GLN A 28 15.09 -6.92 11.37
CA GLN A 28 15.06 -5.57 11.97
C GLN A 28 16.43 -4.88 11.99
N LYS A 29 17.53 -5.65 12.09
CA LYS A 29 18.90 -5.10 12.13
C LYS A 29 19.36 -4.51 10.82
N ASP A 30 18.76 -4.92 9.71
CA ASP A 30 19.15 -4.51 8.37
C ASP A 30 18.47 -3.20 7.92
N VAL A 31 17.52 -2.69 8.72
CA VAL A 31 16.73 -1.50 8.39
C VAL A 31 16.83 -0.46 9.49
N SER A 32 17.25 0.74 9.13
CA SER A 32 17.42 1.85 10.08
C SER A 32 16.17 2.72 10.24
N GLN A 33 15.34 2.84 9.21
CA GLN A 33 14.11 3.64 9.21
C GLN A 33 13.16 3.08 8.15
N VAL A 34 11.85 3.21 8.39
CA VAL A 34 10.81 2.80 7.43
C VAL A 34 9.74 3.89 7.31
N ALA A 35 9.34 4.22 6.07
CA ALA A 35 8.17 5.04 5.79
C ALA A 35 7.10 4.18 5.10
N TYR A 36 5.93 4.06 5.72
CA TYR A 36 4.77 3.35 5.23
C TYR A 36 3.67 4.34 4.81
N LEU A 37 3.30 4.26 3.54
CA LEU A 37 2.36 5.17 2.90
C LEU A 37 1.10 4.41 2.50
N GLU A 38 -0.04 4.83 3.02
CA GLU A 38 -1.39 4.50 2.55
C GLU A 38 -1.68 3.00 2.38
N ALA A 39 -1.41 2.18 3.38
CA ALA A 39 -1.98 0.85 3.54
C ALA A 39 -1.85 0.33 4.97
N VAL A 40 -2.67 -0.64 5.31
CA VAL A 40 -2.55 -1.43 6.54
C VAL A 40 -1.65 -2.65 6.32
N ILE A 41 -1.02 -3.13 7.38
CA ILE A 41 -0.41 -4.46 7.41
C ILE A 41 -1.56 -5.48 7.43
N PRO A 42 -1.58 -6.48 6.52
CA PRO A 42 -2.63 -7.48 6.51
C PRO A 42 -2.71 -8.26 7.83
N ASP A 43 -3.84 -8.11 8.50
CA ASP A 43 -4.26 -8.92 9.63
C ASP A 43 -5.76 -9.26 9.48
N SER A 44 -6.36 -9.97 10.42
CA SER A 44 -7.75 -10.44 10.32
C SER A 44 -8.78 -9.32 10.10
N ARG A 45 -8.45 -8.07 10.42
CA ARG A 45 -9.33 -6.91 10.18
C ARG A 45 -9.56 -6.64 8.69
N ILE A 46 -8.66 -7.08 7.82
CA ILE A 46 -8.79 -6.88 6.37
C ILE A 46 -10.03 -7.57 5.79
N TYR A 47 -10.50 -8.64 6.41
CA TYR A 47 -11.72 -9.35 6.02
C TYR A 47 -13.01 -8.56 6.31
N GLY A 48 -12.92 -7.54 7.15
CA GLY A 48 -14.04 -6.64 7.46
C GLY A 48 -14.20 -5.49 6.47
N PHE A 49 -13.32 -5.33 5.49
CA PHE A 49 -13.44 -4.27 4.50
C PHE A 49 -14.60 -4.57 3.54
N PRO A 50 -15.62 -3.69 3.47
CA PRO A 50 -16.79 -3.96 2.65
C PRO A 50 -16.45 -3.85 1.16
N ALA A 51 -16.85 -4.85 0.38
CA ALA A 51 -16.76 -4.76 -1.09
C ALA A 51 -17.85 -3.85 -1.69
N TYR A 52 -18.96 -3.68 -0.97
CA TYR A 52 -20.10 -2.86 -1.35
C TYR A 52 -20.62 -2.04 -0.16
N THR A 53 -21.01 -0.81 -0.41
CA THR A 53 -21.52 0.12 0.61
C THR A 53 -22.87 0.69 0.19
N PRO A 54 -23.62 1.34 1.10
CA PRO A 54 -24.86 2.06 0.73
C PRO A 54 -24.65 3.14 -0.35
N GLN A 55 -23.42 3.63 -0.52
CA GLN A 55 -23.02 4.58 -1.55
C GLN A 55 -22.58 3.88 -2.86
N GLY A 56 -22.71 2.55 -2.94
CA GLY A 56 -22.33 1.73 -4.08
C GLY A 56 -20.96 1.07 -3.91
N GLU A 57 -20.18 1.04 -4.98
CA GLU A 57 -18.85 0.44 -5.02
C GLU A 57 -17.91 1.05 -3.99
N SER A 58 -17.36 0.22 -3.11
CA SER A 58 -16.33 0.62 -2.15
C SER A 58 -14.93 0.62 -2.78
N THR A 59 -13.95 1.20 -2.10
CA THR A 59 -12.55 1.10 -2.51
C THR A 59 -11.94 -0.29 -2.25
N ALA A 60 -12.62 -1.18 -1.53
CA ALA A 60 -12.15 -2.53 -1.23
C ALA A 60 -12.75 -3.63 -2.16
N TRP A 61 -13.60 -3.27 -3.14
CA TRP A 61 -14.24 -4.24 -4.04
C TRP A 61 -13.25 -5.16 -4.76
N HIS A 62 -12.09 -4.63 -5.08
CA HIS A 62 -11.06 -5.32 -5.85
C HIS A 62 -10.40 -6.47 -5.07
N PHE A 63 -10.48 -6.50 -3.74
CA PHE A 63 -9.94 -7.60 -2.95
C PHE A 63 -10.55 -8.94 -3.35
N SER A 64 -11.89 -8.99 -3.44
CA SER A 64 -12.59 -10.19 -3.88
C SER A 64 -12.36 -10.49 -5.37
N PHE A 65 -12.34 -9.46 -6.21
CA PHE A 65 -12.15 -9.63 -7.64
C PHE A 65 -10.75 -10.17 -7.97
N PHE A 66 -9.69 -9.56 -7.40
CA PHE A 66 -8.32 -10.00 -7.65
C PHE A 66 -7.98 -11.36 -7.02
N SER A 67 -8.72 -11.77 -5.99
CA SER A 67 -8.56 -13.08 -5.36
C SER A 67 -9.30 -14.20 -6.10
N ALA A 68 -10.12 -13.89 -7.11
CA ALA A 68 -10.90 -14.91 -7.80
C ALA A 68 -10.02 -15.97 -8.48
N ASP A 69 -10.48 -17.23 -8.42
CA ASP A 69 -9.78 -18.39 -8.96
C ASP A 69 -9.78 -18.44 -10.49
N GLY A 70 -8.95 -19.32 -11.04
CA GLY A 70 -8.95 -19.68 -12.46
C GLY A 70 -8.47 -18.59 -13.40
N ALA A 71 -7.65 -17.66 -12.92
CA ALA A 71 -7.15 -16.53 -13.71
C ALA A 71 -8.28 -15.66 -14.32
N LEU A 72 -9.44 -15.63 -13.67
CA LEU A 72 -10.59 -14.85 -14.15
C LEU A 72 -10.28 -13.34 -14.27
N PRO A 73 -9.69 -12.69 -13.26
CA PRO A 73 -9.33 -11.27 -13.36
C PRO A 73 -8.36 -10.99 -14.50
N GLU A 74 -7.32 -11.82 -14.62
CA GLU A 74 -6.33 -11.71 -15.70
C GLU A 74 -6.98 -11.80 -17.08
N THR A 75 -7.89 -12.76 -17.26
CA THR A 75 -8.59 -12.97 -18.53
C THR A 75 -9.48 -11.79 -18.90
N LEU A 76 -10.19 -11.20 -17.93
CA LEU A 76 -11.10 -10.08 -18.15
C LEU A 76 -10.36 -8.76 -18.40
N ILE A 77 -9.19 -8.58 -17.78
CA ILE A 77 -8.41 -7.34 -17.87
C ILE A 77 -7.48 -7.35 -19.08
N SER A 78 -6.98 -8.52 -19.47
CA SER A 78 -6.04 -8.65 -20.61
C SER A 78 -6.65 -8.06 -21.88
N GLY A 79 -5.91 -7.10 -22.48
CA GLY A 79 -6.39 -6.31 -23.63
C GLY A 79 -7.27 -5.11 -23.26
N ASN A 80 -7.66 -4.96 -22.00
CA ASN A 80 -8.46 -3.86 -21.48
C ASN A 80 -7.76 -3.10 -20.35
N GLU A 81 -6.45 -3.25 -20.21
CA GLU A 81 -5.69 -2.74 -19.06
C GLU A 81 -5.88 -1.23 -18.86
N LYS A 82 -5.91 -0.45 -19.97
CA LYS A 82 -6.11 1.00 -19.88
C LYS A 82 -7.47 1.34 -19.29
N VAL A 83 -8.52 0.70 -19.76
CA VAL A 83 -9.89 0.96 -19.27
C VAL A 83 -9.98 0.58 -17.79
N PHE A 84 -9.49 -0.60 -17.46
CA PHE A 84 -9.55 -1.13 -16.09
C PHE A 84 -8.75 -0.28 -15.11
N PHE A 85 -7.46 -0.07 -15.36
CA PHE A 85 -6.60 0.66 -14.43
C PHE A 85 -6.90 2.16 -14.39
N SER A 86 -7.43 2.77 -15.46
CA SER A 86 -7.91 4.14 -15.39
C SER A 86 -9.10 4.28 -14.44
N HIS A 87 -10.06 3.35 -14.50
CA HIS A 87 -11.17 3.30 -13.55
C HIS A 87 -10.66 3.06 -12.13
N PHE A 88 -9.85 2.01 -11.94
CA PHE A 88 -9.32 1.63 -10.65
C PHE A 88 -8.56 2.76 -9.96
N ILE A 89 -7.63 3.40 -10.68
CA ILE A 89 -6.82 4.50 -10.14
C ILE A 89 -7.70 5.70 -9.78
N LYS A 90 -8.57 6.14 -10.70
CA LYS A 90 -9.44 7.30 -10.48
C LYS A 90 -10.47 7.06 -9.37
N LYS A 91 -10.91 5.81 -9.17
CA LYS A 91 -11.85 5.44 -8.10
C LYS A 91 -11.23 5.56 -6.70
N HIS A 92 -9.93 5.32 -6.58
CA HIS A 92 -9.18 5.43 -5.33
C HIS A 92 -8.56 6.82 -5.11
N ALA A 93 -8.68 7.72 -6.08
CA ALA A 93 -8.13 9.07 -6.00
C ALA A 93 -9.14 10.07 -5.41
N GLU A 94 -8.70 10.94 -4.52
CA GLU A 94 -9.41 12.15 -4.13
C GLU A 94 -9.30 13.22 -5.23
N LYS A 95 -8.15 13.24 -5.94
CA LYS A 95 -7.84 14.16 -7.04
C LYS A 95 -7.61 13.38 -8.34
N PRO A 96 -8.66 12.83 -8.97
CA PRO A 96 -8.51 12.05 -10.19
C PRO A 96 -7.87 12.84 -11.35
N GLU A 97 -7.93 14.17 -11.33
CA GLU A 97 -7.25 15.04 -12.28
C GLU A 97 -5.72 15.04 -12.17
N ALA A 98 -5.15 14.56 -11.07
CA ALA A 98 -3.71 14.37 -10.93
C ALA A 98 -3.16 13.32 -11.91
N PHE A 99 -4.04 12.45 -12.44
CA PHE A 99 -3.67 11.38 -13.36
C PHE A 99 -3.90 11.78 -14.81
N THR A 100 -2.81 12.18 -15.47
CA THR A 100 -2.85 12.50 -16.92
C THR A 100 -3.03 11.24 -17.76
N GLU A 101 -3.57 11.37 -18.97
CA GLU A 101 -3.68 10.24 -19.90
C GLU A 101 -2.33 9.55 -20.16
N LYS A 102 -1.25 10.32 -20.24
CA LYS A 102 0.12 9.76 -20.39
C LYS A 102 0.53 8.87 -19.22
N MET A 103 0.17 9.24 -17.99
CA MET A 103 0.44 8.41 -16.79
C MET A 103 -0.39 7.14 -16.83
N LEU A 104 -1.67 7.25 -17.17
CA LEU A 104 -2.56 6.09 -17.28
C LEU A 104 -2.11 5.12 -18.37
N ASP A 105 -1.63 5.63 -19.51
CA ASP A 105 -1.02 4.81 -20.56
C ASP A 105 0.24 4.09 -20.07
N LEU A 106 1.07 4.74 -19.27
CA LEU A 106 2.28 4.14 -18.72
C LEU A 106 1.95 2.99 -17.76
N TYR A 107 0.97 3.20 -16.86
CA TYR A 107 0.52 2.15 -15.95
C TYR A 107 -0.10 0.97 -16.70
N ALA A 108 -1.01 1.23 -17.64
CA ALA A 108 -1.62 0.19 -18.47
C ALA A 108 -0.56 -0.63 -19.22
N LYS A 109 0.40 0.04 -19.85
CA LYS A 109 1.53 -0.62 -20.53
C LYS A 109 2.38 -1.48 -19.59
N SER A 110 2.51 -1.08 -18.34
CA SER A 110 3.24 -1.89 -17.36
C SER A 110 2.52 -3.19 -17.04
N TYR A 111 1.21 -3.14 -16.93
CA TYR A 111 0.35 -4.30 -16.65
C TYR A 111 0.08 -5.18 -17.88
N SER A 112 0.27 -4.67 -19.11
CA SER A 112 0.17 -5.47 -20.35
C SER A 112 1.36 -6.40 -20.59
N LYS A 113 2.41 -6.34 -19.76
CA LYS A 113 3.54 -7.27 -19.88
C LYS A 113 3.14 -8.67 -19.46
N PRO A 114 3.72 -9.72 -20.10
CA PRO A 114 3.44 -11.09 -19.72
C PRO A 114 3.62 -11.33 -18.22
N HIS A 115 2.70 -12.07 -17.63
CA HIS A 115 2.67 -12.46 -16.20
C HIS A 115 2.52 -11.31 -15.19
N THR A 116 2.49 -10.05 -15.59
CA THR A 116 2.41 -8.93 -14.62
C THR A 116 1.08 -8.91 -13.88
N LEU A 117 -0.05 -9.11 -14.57
CA LEU A 117 -1.37 -9.20 -13.93
C LEU A 117 -1.43 -10.35 -12.93
N HIS A 118 -0.97 -11.53 -13.35
CA HIS A 118 -0.92 -12.70 -12.48
C HIS A 118 -0.08 -12.43 -11.22
N ALA A 119 1.14 -11.93 -11.39
CA ALA A 119 2.01 -11.61 -10.26
C ALA A 119 1.40 -10.57 -9.31
N ALA A 120 0.69 -9.56 -9.84
CA ALA A 120 0.00 -8.56 -9.04
C ALA A 120 -1.16 -9.15 -8.24
N PHE A 121 -1.94 -10.05 -8.84
CA PHE A 121 -3.12 -10.62 -8.18
C PHE A 121 -2.77 -11.74 -7.19
N GLU A 122 -1.62 -12.38 -7.34
CA GLU A 122 -1.12 -13.35 -6.35
C GLU A 122 -0.92 -12.74 -4.96
N TYR A 123 -0.64 -11.43 -4.85
CA TYR A 123 -0.63 -10.76 -3.54
C TYR A 123 -1.98 -10.85 -2.83
N TYR A 124 -3.08 -10.73 -3.56
CA TYR A 124 -4.43 -10.82 -3.01
C TYR A 124 -4.83 -12.27 -2.71
N ARG A 125 -4.46 -13.23 -3.56
CA ARG A 125 -4.68 -14.66 -3.32
C ARG A 125 -3.89 -15.17 -2.11
N ALA A 126 -2.72 -14.59 -1.87
CA ALA A 126 -1.88 -14.93 -0.73
C ALA A 126 -2.31 -14.24 0.59
N LEU A 127 -3.30 -13.32 0.58
CA LEU A 127 -3.72 -12.58 1.77
C LEU A 127 -4.04 -13.47 2.98
N PRO A 128 -4.77 -14.60 2.86
CA PRO A 128 -5.06 -15.44 4.03
C PRO A 128 -3.79 -15.99 4.70
N ALA A 129 -2.80 -16.38 3.91
CA ALA A 129 -1.51 -16.83 4.43
C ALA A 129 -0.71 -15.66 5.03
N SER A 130 -0.75 -14.49 4.38
CA SER A 130 -0.08 -13.28 4.86
C SER A 130 -0.65 -12.81 6.20
N VAL A 131 -1.97 -12.86 6.39
CA VAL A 131 -2.64 -12.53 7.65
C VAL A 131 -2.10 -13.42 8.79
N GLN A 132 -2.13 -14.74 8.60
CA GLN A 132 -1.64 -15.70 9.61
C GLN A 132 -0.16 -15.46 9.94
N GLN A 133 0.66 -15.24 8.92
CA GLN A 133 2.08 -14.97 9.10
C GLN A 133 2.32 -13.66 9.87
N ASN A 134 1.62 -12.60 9.52
CA ASN A 134 1.83 -11.28 10.12
C ASN A 134 1.38 -11.26 11.59
N GLU A 135 0.25 -11.86 11.90
CA GLU A 135 -0.23 -12.00 13.29
C GLU A 135 0.75 -12.84 14.13
N ALA A 136 1.27 -13.93 13.59
CA ALA A 136 2.30 -14.73 14.27
C ALA A 136 3.63 -13.97 14.44
N LEU A 137 4.00 -13.11 13.50
CA LEU A 137 5.19 -12.27 13.65
C LEU A 137 5.01 -11.19 14.72
N LEU A 138 3.82 -10.59 14.80
CA LEU A 138 3.51 -9.59 15.82
C LEU A 138 3.61 -10.17 17.24
N THR A 139 3.26 -11.44 17.46
CA THR A 139 3.42 -12.09 18.77
C THR A 139 4.87 -12.19 19.23
N LYS A 140 5.83 -12.14 18.28
CA LYS A 140 7.28 -12.17 18.59
C LYS A 140 7.85 -10.82 18.98
N GLY A 141 7.09 -9.74 18.75
CA GLY A 141 7.43 -8.37 19.09
C GLY A 141 7.14 -7.38 18.00
N LYS A 142 7.10 -6.11 18.37
CA LYS A 142 6.88 -4.99 17.46
C LYS A 142 8.15 -4.62 16.68
N LEU A 143 7.96 -3.91 15.58
CA LEU A 143 9.07 -3.23 14.90
C LEU A 143 9.67 -2.18 15.82
N ASN A 144 10.99 -2.16 15.96
CA ASN A 144 11.71 -1.26 16.87
C ASN A 144 12.48 -0.13 16.17
N MET A 145 12.57 -0.15 14.84
CA MET A 145 13.11 0.97 14.09
C MET A 145 12.08 2.11 14.00
N PRO A 146 12.52 3.39 13.85
CA PRO A 146 11.63 4.50 13.59
C PRO A 146 10.75 4.25 12.35
N LEU A 147 9.43 4.47 12.51
CA LEU A 147 8.44 4.30 11.48
C LEU A 147 7.68 5.60 11.23
N LEU A 148 7.70 6.10 10.00
CA LEU A 148 6.81 7.16 9.53
C LEU A 148 5.58 6.51 8.87
N ALA A 149 4.39 6.84 9.36
CA ALA A 149 3.12 6.43 8.76
C ALA A 149 2.43 7.65 8.16
N VAL A 150 2.15 7.62 6.86
CA VAL A 150 1.46 8.72 6.17
C VAL A 150 0.24 8.19 5.45
N SER A 151 -0.90 8.80 5.73
CA SER A 151 -2.19 8.42 5.16
C SER A 151 -2.95 9.64 4.64
N GLY A 152 -3.83 9.44 3.67
CA GLY A 152 -4.77 10.45 3.20
C GLY A 152 -6.12 10.38 3.92
N SER A 153 -6.80 11.52 4.08
CA SER A 153 -8.17 11.57 4.60
C SER A 153 -9.24 11.58 3.51
N GLY A 154 -8.83 11.63 2.24
CA GLY A 154 -9.73 11.66 1.09
C GLY A 154 -10.13 10.28 0.62
N ARG A 155 -10.72 10.22 -0.57
CA ARG A 155 -11.20 8.98 -1.18
C ARG A 155 -10.08 7.95 -1.31
N GLY A 156 -10.36 6.72 -0.90
CA GLY A 156 -9.39 5.63 -0.92
C GLY A 156 -8.32 5.73 0.18
N GLY A 157 -8.26 6.84 0.89
CA GLY A 157 -7.35 7.01 2.02
C GLY A 157 -7.85 6.31 3.29
N LEU A 158 -6.92 5.79 4.07
CA LEU A 158 -7.19 5.07 5.32
C LEU A 158 -7.24 6.00 6.55
N GLY A 159 -6.77 7.22 6.41
CA GLY A 159 -6.79 8.22 7.50
C GLY A 159 -6.15 7.71 8.78
N GLN A 160 -6.83 7.95 9.88
CA GLN A 160 -6.36 7.56 11.22
C GLN A 160 -6.23 6.04 11.41
N THR A 161 -7.01 5.25 10.67
CA THR A 161 -6.98 3.78 10.76
C THR A 161 -5.59 3.20 10.52
N GLN A 162 -4.84 3.72 9.53
CA GLN A 162 -3.46 3.29 9.30
C GLN A 162 -2.55 3.65 10.47
N ILE A 163 -2.65 4.89 10.98
CA ILE A 163 -1.82 5.36 12.07
C ILE A 163 -2.04 4.53 13.34
N ASP A 164 -3.30 4.26 13.66
CA ASP A 164 -3.67 3.46 14.83
C ASP A 164 -3.11 2.04 14.73
N GLN A 165 -3.23 1.41 13.55
CA GLN A 165 -2.65 0.09 13.35
C GLN A 165 -1.12 0.12 13.47
N MET A 166 -0.44 1.12 12.88
CA MET A 166 1.03 1.19 12.97
C MET A 166 1.51 1.32 14.42
N ASN A 167 0.76 1.98 15.31
CA ASN A 167 1.05 2.03 16.75
C ASN A 167 0.91 0.67 17.45
N GLU A 168 0.13 -0.24 16.89
CA GLU A 168 0.07 -1.62 17.38
C GLU A 168 1.28 -2.44 16.91
N TYR A 169 1.78 -2.19 15.71
CA TYR A 169 2.84 -2.97 15.04
C TYR A 169 4.26 -2.44 15.26
N ALA A 170 4.43 -1.18 15.70
CA ALA A 170 5.73 -0.56 15.91
C ALA A 170 5.79 0.21 17.22
N THR A 171 7.03 0.42 17.75
CA THR A 171 7.26 1.11 19.03
C THR A 171 7.51 2.61 18.87
N HIS A 172 7.98 3.04 17.70
CA HIS A 172 8.38 4.43 17.43
C HIS A 172 7.70 4.93 16.16
N VAL A 173 6.42 5.33 16.26
CA VAL A 173 5.61 5.77 15.13
C VAL A 173 5.47 7.28 15.11
N GLN A 174 5.79 7.89 13.96
CA GLN A 174 5.41 9.25 13.61
C GLN A 174 4.28 9.17 12.58
N GLY A 175 3.08 9.59 12.96
CA GLY A 175 1.88 9.47 12.11
C GLY A 175 1.44 10.82 11.53
N HIS A 176 1.05 10.84 10.25
CA HIS A 176 0.47 12.01 9.58
C HIS A 176 -0.73 11.60 8.73
N VAL A 177 -1.86 12.29 8.96
CA VAL A 177 -3.04 12.20 8.10
C VAL A 177 -3.10 13.47 7.24
N LEU A 178 -3.00 13.33 5.93
CA LEU A 178 -2.96 14.43 4.98
C LEU A 178 -4.37 14.75 4.46
N ASN A 179 -4.86 15.94 4.79
CA ASN A 179 -6.18 16.39 4.37
C ASN A 179 -6.26 16.61 2.85
N GLY A 180 -7.35 16.11 2.23
CA GLY A 180 -7.59 16.27 0.81
C GLY A 180 -6.62 15.48 -0.08
N CYS A 181 -6.00 14.43 0.45
CA CYS A 181 -5.21 13.46 -0.29
C CYS A 181 -5.91 12.10 -0.22
N GLY A 182 -5.95 11.38 -1.33
CA GLY A 182 -6.51 10.05 -1.41
C GLY A 182 -5.43 8.97 -1.26
N HIS A 183 -5.69 7.82 -1.87
CA HIS A 183 -4.78 6.68 -1.80
C HIS A 183 -3.43 6.90 -2.48
N TRP A 184 -3.41 7.66 -3.57
CA TRP A 184 -2.20 7.87 -4.38
C TRP A 184 -1.43 9.11 -3.91
N LEU A 185 -0.93 9.07 -2.69
CA LEU A 185 -0.33 10.21 -2.00
C LEU A 185 0.75 10.93 -2.81
N MET A 186 1.59 10.18 -3.54
CA MET A 186 2.71 10.75 -4.31
C MET A 186 2.25 11.51 -5.53
N GLU A 187 1.18 11.10 -6.16
CA GLU A 187 0.58 11.74 -7.33
C GLU A 187 -0.36 12.88 -6.96
N GLU A 188 -1.16 12.68 -5.90
CA GLU A 188 -2.18 13.64 -5.48
C GLU A 188 -1.63 14.79 -4.65
N CYS A 189 -0.65 14.52 -3.80
CA CYS A 189 -0.13 15.46 -2.80
C CYS A 189 1.40 15.48 -2.70
N PRO A 190 2.15 15.52 -3.82
CA PRO A 190 3.62 15.44 -3.78
C PRO A 190 4.29 16.53 -2.94
N SER A 191 3.70 17.72 -2.90
CA SER A 191 4.22 18.85 -2.12
C SER A 191 4.11 18.65 -0.60
N LEU A 192 3.20 17.79 -0.14
CA LEU A 192 3.03 17.43 1.28
C LEU A 192 3.83 16.19 1.64
N VAL A 193 3.77 15.16 0.81
CA VAL A 193 4.39 13.85 1.08
C VAL A 193 5.90 13.90 0.99
N LYS A 194 6.43 14.54 -0.06
CA LYS A 194 7.88 14.57 -0.33
C LYS A 194 8.70 15.15 0.83
N PRO A 195 8.36 16.34 1.40
CA PRO A 195 9.10 16.85 2.54
C PRO A 195 9.04 15.93 3.75
N LEU A 196 7.86 15.40 4.11
CA LEU A 196 7.71 14.49 5.25
C LEU A 196 8.63 13.26 5.13
N VAL A 197 8.60 12.60 3.98
CA VAL A 197 9.43 11.41 3.76
C VAL A 197 10.92 11.74 3.75
N VAL A 198 11.32 12.82 3.05
CA VAL A 198 12.73 13.22 2.93
C VAL A 198 13.28 13.68 4.28
N ASP A 199 12.54 14.49 5.05
CA ASP A 199 12.98 14.98 6.35
C ASP A 199 13.08 13.83 7.36
N PHE A 200 12.09 12.93 7.41
CA PHE A 200 12.15 11.74 8.23
C PHE A 200 13.38 10.87 7.89
N LEU A 201 13.60 10.57 6.63
CA LEU A 201 14.75 9.76 6.21
C LEU A 201 16.10 10.45 6.48
N ASN A 202 16.15 11.78 6.58
CA ASN A 202 17.35 12.53 6.95
C ASN A 202 17.50 12.76 8.46
N GLY A 203 16.61 12.18 9.27
CA GLY A 203 16.64 12.29 10.74
C GLY A 203 16.26 13.68 11.25
N LYS A 204 15.59 14.49 10.43
CA LYS A 204 15.01 15.76 10.88
C LYS A 204 13.70 15.47 11.63
N LYS A 205 13.53 16.20 12.73
CA LYS A 205 12.31 16.14 13.55
C LYS A 205 11.28 17.12 13.04
#